data_bd849b480c6f5ddf95b098bca977f725
#
_entry.id   bd849b480c6f5ddf95b098bca977f725
#
_cell.length_a   1.000
_cell.length_b   1.000
_cell.length_c   1.000
_cell.angle_alpha   90.00
_cell.angle_beta   90.00
_cell.angle_gamma   90.00
#
_symmetry.space_group_name_H-M   'P 1'
#
loop_
_entity.id
_entity.type
_entity.pdbx_description
1 polymer ?
#
loop_
_entity_poly.entity_id
_entity_poly.type
_entity_poly.pdbx_seq_one_letter_code
_entity_poly.pdbx_strand_id
1 'polypeptide(L)'
;QEQIYYVAFKFGLNWYWFDLREKFKFNILKYIGKRSRCKVDVPFVNLGVHTPYELLNGSGDLATWVKKAKYLGHQALGICDHNTMAATLNLQKECAKAGIRHIFGYSFTLEHNGDKVDMKIYCQSQKGLRNMLRIQKEIMVDSQNTCLSLPGLLRHAEGNVLVLGKLSSYWMVKSPEILYSMELAFEKVYYQVDLGEYKAERIDVEVLKAAQTFFSNFYTQQNGTFLIEPVLICDNYYLDKDDARNKIILNKIASGAAHKQSDDQYFKDADEHYDVISTLFDASHWDIESLFERMCSHTVKIAEKAVAHYETDRNFMPQYDMTPQEKEKYGNRRKMFLALLEEGFSKLVPEGQQDEYRKRLDYEVYILCLLYTSPSPRD
;
A
#
# COMPACT_ATOMS: atom_id res chain seq x y z
N GLN A 1 -5.32 30.99 -28.94
CA GLN A 1 -4.60 29.96 -29.70
C GLN A 1 -3.27 29.71 -28.98
N GLU A 2 -3.17 28.63 -28.22
CA GLU A 2 -1.93 28.17 -27.62
C GLU A 2 -1.07 27.55 -28.73
N GLN A 3 0.05 28.17 -29.06
CA GLN A 3 1.04 27.58 -29.95
C GLN A 3 1.80 26.47 -29.22
N ILE A 4 1.61 25.25 -29.68
CA ILE A 4 2.30 24.06 -29.15
C ILE A 4 3.61 23.92 -29.93
N TYR A 5 4.74 24.06 -29.24
CA TYR A 5 6.06 23.88 -29.83
C TYR A 5 6.57 22.47 -29.55
N TYR A 6 6.59 21.63 -30.58
CA TYR A 6 7.24 20.32 -30.53
C TYR A 6 8.52 20.35 -31.36
N VAL A 7 9.58 19.79 -30.84
CA VAL A 7 10.79 19.48 -31.63
C VAL A 7 10.80 17.97 -31.85
N ALA A 8 10.82 17.56 -33.09
CA ALA A 8 10.89 16.16 -33.49
C ALA A 8 12.31 15.82 -33.95
N PHE A 9 12.89 14.76 -33.37
CA PHE A 9 14.15 14.20 -33.83
C PHE A 9 13.92 12.77 -34.33
N LYS A 10 14.49 12.46 -35.50
CA LYS A 10 14.51 11.11 -36.04
C LYS A 10 15.83 10.45 -35.71
N PHE A 11 15.81 9.34 -34.98
CA PHE A 11 16.98 8.53 -34.71
C PHE A 11 16.70 7.10 -35.20
N GLY A 12 17.35 6.68 -36.28
CA GLY A 12 17.05 5.43 -36.95
C GLY A 12 15.63 5.39 -37.54
N LEU A 13 14.82 4.40 -37.17
CA LEU A 13 13.41 4.25 -37.59
C LEU A 13 12.40 4.95 -36.69
N ASN A 14 12.82 5.56 -35.58
CA ASN A 14 11.95 6.13 -34.57
C ASN A 14 11.93 7.65 -34.58
N TRP A 15 10.75 8.24 -34.35
CA TRP A 15 10.54 9.66 -34.19
C TRP A 15 10.36 10.00 -32.71
N TYR A 16 11.06 11.05 -32.27
CA TYR A 16 11.00 11.57 -30.88
C TYR A 16 10.43 12.98 -30.90
N TRP A 17 9.40 13.23 -30.07
CA TRP A 17 8.72 14.51 -29.97
C TRP A 17 8.96 15.12 -28.61
N PHE A 18 9.39 16.37 -28.55
CA PHE A 18 9.69 17.11 -27.32
C PHE A 18 8.77 18.32 -27.20
N ASP A 19 8.04 18.43 -26.07
CA ASP A 19 7.33 19.65 -25.68
C ASP A 19 8.28 20.56 -24.88
N LEU A 20 8.61 21.70 -25.46
CA LEU A 20 9.59 22.63 -24.89
C LEU A 20 9.05 23.41 -23.66
N ARG A 21 7.77 23.32 -23.34
CA ARG A 21 7.12 24.12 -22.29
C ARG A 21 7.23 23.57 -20.89
N GLU A 22 7.58 22.29 -20.71
CA GLU A 22 7.60 21.67 -19.40
C GLU A 22 8.87 20.84 -19.15
N LYS A 23 9.76 21.35 -18.33
CA LYS A 23 10.93 20.62 -17.81
C LYS A 23 10.57 19.30 -17.11
N PHE A 24 9.34 19.14 -16.66
CA PHE A 24 8.86 17.94 -15.94
C PHE A 24 8.39 16.79 -16.86
N LYS A 25 8.07 17.05 -18.13
CA LYS A 25 7.67 16.00 -19.09
C LYS A 25 8.85 15.23 -19.69
N PHE A 26 10.07 15.69 -19.46
CA PHE A 26 11.28 15.02 -19.95
C PHE A 26 11.38 13.55 -19.50
N ASN A 27 10.88 13.23 -18.31
CA ASN A 27 10.90 11.86 -17.79
C ASN A 27 9.93 10.91 -18.53
N ILE A 28 8.82 11.41 -19.03
CA ILE A 28 7.82 10.59 -19.76
C ILE A 28 8.35 10.17 -21.13
N LEU A 29 9.08 11.05 -21.80
CA LEU A 29 9.66 10.77 -23.13
C LEU A 29 10.86 9.81 -23.06
N LYS A 30 11.57 9.77 -21.91
CA LYS A 30 12.63 8.78 -21.65
C LYS A 30 12.10 7.35 -21.71
N TYR A 31 10.80 7.13 -21.44
CA TYR A 31 10.16 5.81 -21.47
C TYR A 31 9.56 5.43 -22.83
N ILE A 32 9.29 6.37 -23.73
CA ILE A 32 8.72 6.07 -25.05
C ILE A 32 9.74 5.39 -25.97
N GLY A 33 11.05 5.58 -25.73
CA GLY A 33 12.13 5.08 -26.57
C GLY A 33 12.77 3.75 -26.17
N LYS A 34 12.51 3.24 -24.97
CA LYS A 34 13.11 2.01 -24.45
C LYS A 34 12.12 0.83 -24.38
N ARG A 35 11.56 0.39 -25.48
CA ARG A 35 11.30 -1.03 -25.66
C ARG A 35 12.60 -1.70 -26.12
N SER A 36 13.60 -1.77 -25.26
CA SER A 36 14.58 -2.84 -25.40
C SER A 36 13.79 -4.14 -25.20
N ARG A 37 13.95 -5.12 -26.06
CA ARG A 37 13.40 -6.46 -25.86
C ARG A 37 13.89 -6.90 -24.49
N CYS A 38 12.97 -7.07 -23.53
CA CYS A 38 13.30 -7.69 -22.25
C CYS A 38 13.93 -9.04 -22.59
N LYS A 39 15.08 -9.33 -22.00
CA LYS A 39 15.73 -10.63 -22.13
C LYS A 39 14.90 -11.70 -21.44
N VAL A 40 14.16 -11.28 -20.42
CA VAL A 40 13.31 -12.13 -19.59
C VAL A 40 11.86 -11.64 -19.76
N ASP A 41 11.07 -12.37 -20.51
CA ASP A 41 9.64 -12.06 -20.76
C ASP A 41 8.76 -12.81 -19.74
N VAL A 42 8.90 -12.49 -18.47
CA VAL A 42 8.12 -13.08 -17.39
C VAL A 42 7.13 -12.05 -16.84
N PRO A 43 5.82 -12.31 -16.90
CA PRO A 43 4.83 -11.38 -16.35
C PRO A 43 4.95 -11.33 -14.82
N PHE A 44 4.96 -10.11 -14.28
CA PHE A 44 4.90 -9.86 -12.85
C PHE A 44 4.08 -8.60 -12.54
N VAL A 45 3.72 -8.41 -11.29
CA VAL A 45 3.03 -7.21 -10.80
C VAL A 45 3.88 -6.55 -9.72
N ASN A 46 4.15 -5.25 -9.87
CA ASN A 46 4.82 -4.52 -8.81
C ASN A 46 3.85 -4.30 -7.64
N LEU A 47 4.23 -4.84 -6.48
CA LEU A 47 3.47 -4.78 -5.23
C LEU A 47 4.14 -3.90 -4.16
N GLY A 48 5.35 -3.40 -4.42
CA GLY A 48 6.23 -2.79 -3.43
C GLY A 48 6.28 -1.26 -3.46
N VAL A 49 5.26 -0.57 -3.99
CA VAL A 49 5.30 0.89 -4.09
C VAL A 49 5.00 1.55 -2.75
N HIS A 50 5.90 2.44 -2.32
CA HIS A 50 5.74 3.37 -1.20
C HIS A 50 5.46 4.77 -1.75
N THR A 51 4.30 5.31 -1.40
CA THR A 51 3.79 6.57 -1.95
C THR A 51 4.19 7.76 -1.08
N PRO A 52 4.02 9.02 -1.56
CA PRO A 52 4.23 10.20 -0.72
C PRO A 52 3.30 10.31 0.49
N TYR A 53 2.25 9.48 0.58
CA TYR A 53 1.39 9.39 1.76
C TYR A 53 2.10 8.70 2.94
N GLU A 54 3.16 7.94 2.67
CA GLU A 54 4.16 7.56 3.66
C GLU A 54 5.11 8.75 3.83
N LEU A 55 4.75 9.67 4.73
CA LEU A 55 5.38 10.97 4.88
C LEU A 55 6.89 10.87 5.07
N LEU A 56 7.62 11.68 4.31
CA LEU A 56 9.09 11.77 4.31
C LEU A 56 9.80 10.47 3.89
N ASN A 57 9.08 9.52 3.30
CA ASN A 57 9.63 8.24 2.87
C ASN A 57 9.46 7.99 1.38
N GLY A 58 8.23 7.88 0.88
CA GLY A 58 7.95 7.71 -0.55
C GLY A 58 8.07 9.02 -1.35
N SER A 59 8.41 8.92 -2.63
CA SER A 59 8.49 10.06 -3.55
C SER A 59 7.75 9.78 -4.86
N GLY A 60 7.42 10.86 -5.62
CA GLY A 60 6.67 10.76 -6.88
C GLY A 60 5.16 10.66 -6.68
N ASP A 61 4.39 11.33 -7.55
CA ASP A 61 2.93 11.27 -7.48
C ASP A 61 2.39 9.91 -7.96
N LEU A 62 1.24 9.53 -7.43
CA LEU A 62 0.62 8.22 -7.67
C LEU A 62 0.23 8.02 -9.15
N ALA A 63 -0.18 9.09 -9.84
CA ALA A 63 -0.52 9.02 -11.26
C ALA A 63 0.71 8.68 -12.11
N THR A 64 1.89 9.15 -11.73
CA THR A 64 3.15 8.83 -12.41
C THR A 64 3.56 7.37 -12.16
N TRP A 65 3.37 6.85 -10.95
CA TRP A 65 3.58 5.44 -10.65
C TRP A 65 2.70 4.53 -11.51
N VAL A 66 1.41 4.86 -11.61
CA VAL A 66 0.44 4.11 -12.43
C VAL A 66 0.79 4.19 -13.93
N LYS A 67 1.21 5.35 -14.42
CA LYS A 67 1.65 5.51 -15.82
C LYS A 67 2.88 4.65 -16.12
N LYS A 68 3.87 4.62 -15.21
CA LYS A 68 5.07 3.77 -15.37
C LYS A 68 4.70 2.30 -15.36
N ALA A 69 3.82 1.86 -14.45
CA ALA A 69 3.33 0.49 -14.42
C ALA A 69 2.70 0.08 -15.77
N LYS A 70 1.79 0.90 -16.28
CA LYS A 70 1.16 0.67 -17.58
C LYS A 70 2.17 0.65 -18.74
N TYR A 71 3.15 1.55 -18.71
CA TYR A 71 4.22 1.61 -19.72
C TYR A 71 5.05 0.32 -19.75
N LEU A 72 5.37 -0.25 -18.58
CA LEU A 72 6.08 -1.52 -18.43
C LEU A 72 5.20 -2.75 -18.70
N GLY A 73 3.91 -2.55 -19.01
CA GLY A 73 3.00 -3.63 -19.38
C GLY A 73 2.31 -4.31 -18.20
N HIS A 74 2.44 -3.75 -16.99
CA HIS A 74 1.75 -4.30 -15.81
C HIS A 74 0.23 -4.19 -15.93
N GLN A 75 -0.47 -5.26 -15.60
CA GLN A 75 -1.93 -5.32 -15.57
C GLN A 75 -2.53 -4.87 -14.23
N ALA A 76 -1.68 -4.66 -13.23
CA ALA A 76 -2.05 -4.21 -11.90
C ALA A 76 -0.88 -3.47 -11.24
N LEU A 77 -1.18 -2.68 -10.20
CA LEU A 77 -0.19 -2.03 -9.35
C LEU A 77 -0.61 -2.15 -7.89
N GLY A 78 0.33 -2.54 -7.03
CA GLY A 78 0.16 -2.58 -5.58
C GLY A 78 0.97 -1.51 -4.86
N ILE A 79 0.41 -0.97 -3.78
CA ILE A 79 1.13 -0.12 -2.83
C ILE A 79 1.29 -0.85 -1.50
N CYS A 80 2.30 -0.46 -0.72
CA CYS A 80 2.53 -1.03 0.60
C CYS A 80 3.10 0.01 1.58
N ASP A 81 2.48 1.17 1.64
CA ASP A 81 2.87 2.25 2.56
C ASP A 81 2.96 1.75 4.00
N HIS A 82 4.00 2.18 4.72
CA HIS A 82 4.22 1.77 6.10
C HIS A 82 3.31 2.55 7.06
N ASN A 83 2.53 1.82 7.85
CA ASN A 83 1.62 2.35 8.87
C ASN A 83 0.58 3.36 8.34
N THR A 84 0.28 3.37 7.05
CA THR A 84 -0.76 4.24 6.48
C THR A 84 -1.50 3.60 5.32
N MET A 85 -2.79 3.86 5.20
CA MET A 85 -3.64 3.48 4.07
C MET A 85 -4.17 4.71 3.31
N ALA A 86 -3.59 5.88 3.53
CA ALA A 86 -4.12 7.14 2.99
C ALA A 86 -4.10 7.20 1.45
N ALA A 87 -3.17 6.49 0.80
CA ALA A 87 -3.07 6.44 -0.66
C ALA A 87 -4.09 5.51 -1.35
N THR A 88 -4.71 4.59 -0.62
CA THR A 88 -5.45 3.47 -1.22
C THR A 88 -6.62 3.89 -2.11
N LEU A 89 -7.43 4.88 -1.68
CA LEU A 89 -8.53 5.40 -2.50
C LEU A 89 -8.02 6.10 -3.78
N ASN A 90 -6.94 6.86 -3.69
CA ASN A 90 -6.34 7.51 -4.84
C ASN A 90 -5.73 6.48 -5.80
N LEU A 91 -5.11 5.41 -5.29
CA LEU A 91 -4.65 4.30 -6.11
C LEU A 91 -5.78 3.69 -6.92
N GLN A 92 -6.91 3.39 -6.27
CA GLN A 92 -8.10 2.85 -6.96
C GLN A 92 -8.54 3.76 -8.12
N LYS A 93 -8.62 5.07 -7.87
CA LYS A 93 -9.03 6.05 -8.88
C LYS A 93 -8.03 6.15 -10.05
N GLU A 94 -6.75 6.25 -9.77
CA GLU A 94 -5.72 6.38 -10.81
C GLU A 94 -5.56 5.09 -11.62
N CYS A 95 -5.63 3.92 -10.98
CA CYS A 95 -5.62 2.63 -11.68
C CYS A 95 -6.84 2.46 -12.59
N ALA A 96 -8.04 2.85 -12.11
CA ALA A 96 -9.26 2.80 -12.92
C ALA A 96 -9.16 3.70 -14.16
N LYS A 97 -8.64 4.93 -14.03
CA LYS A 97 -8.38 5.82 -15.18
C LYS A 97 -7.40 5.22 -16.19
N ALA A 98 -6.40 4.51 -15.71
CA ALA A 98 -5.39 3.88 -16.56
C ALA A 98 -5.84 2.53 -17.15
N GLY A 99 -6.93 1.95 -16.66
CA GLY A 99 -7.43 0.64 -17.08
C GLY A 99 -6.56 -0.53 -16.59
N ILE A 100 -5.91 -0.39 -15.42
CA ILE A 100 -5.21 -1.46 -14.72
C ILE A 100 -5.84 -1.70 -13.34
N ARG A 101 -5.60 -2.87 -12.75
CA ARG A 101 -6.12 -3.19 -11.41
C ARG A 101 -5.28 -2.55 -10.32
N HIS A 102 -5.94 -2.17 -9.22
CA HIS A 102 -5.29 -1.72 -7.99
C HIS A 102 -5.19 -2.88 -6.99
N ILE A 103 -4.15 -2.86 -6.15
CA ILE A 103 -3.97 -3.83 -5.08
C ILE A 103 -3.64 -3.06 -3.80
N PHE A 104 -4.50 -3.18 -2.80
CA PHE A 104 -4.28 -2.57 -1.51
C PHE A 104 -3.32 -3.44 -0.70
N GLY A 105 -2.17 -2.88 -0.38
CA GLY A 105 -1.22 -3.44 0.54
C GLY A 105 -0.93 -2.48 1.69
N TYR A 106 -0.39 -3.01 2.76
CA TYR A 106 -0.07 -2.30 3.99
C TYR A 106 1.17 -2.91 4.62
N SER A 107 2.18 -2.09 4.87
CA SER A 107 3.40 -2.50 5.57
C SER A 107 3.33 -2.07 7.03
N PHE A 108 3.81 -2.92 7.92
CA PHE A 108 3.78 -2.67 9.36
C PHE A 108 4.91 -3.43 10.06
N THR A 109 5.20 -3.00 11.29
CA THR A 109 6.14 -3.71 12.18
C THR A 109 5.36 -4.60 13.14
N LEU A 110 5.65 -5.91 13.12
CA LEU A 110 5.20 -6.88 14.11
C LEU A 110 6.17 -6.89 15.29
N GLU A 111 5.65 -6.86 16.51
CA GLU A 111 6.43 -7.06 17.73
C GLU A 111 6.01 -8.34 18.43
N HIS A 112 6.97 -9.21 18.71
CA HIS A 112 6.76 -10.45 19.44
C HIS A 112 7.99 -10.81 20.25
N ASN A 113 7.81 -11.04 21.56
CA ASN A 113 8.89 -11.40 22.51
C ASN A 113 10.09 -10.44 22.50
N GLY A 114 9.85 -9.14 22.24
CA GLY A 114 10.88 -8.10 22.16
C GLY A 114 11.58 -7.95 20.83
N ASP A 115 11.36 -8.88 19.89
CA ASP A 115 11.84 -8.76 18.52
C ASP A 115 10.83 -7.99 17.65
N LYS A 116 11.33 -7.16 16.74
CA LYS A 116 10.56 -6.36 15.78
C LYS A 116 10.88 -6.77 14.35
N VAL A 117 9.84 -7.06 13.59
CA VAL A 117 9.98 -7.54 12.20
C VAL A 117 8.97 -6.85 11.30
N ASP A 118 9.44 -6.29 10.19
CA ASP A 118 8.56 -5.69 9.19
C ASP A 118 7.91 -6.75 8.32
N MET A 119 6.62 -6.60 8.12
CA MET A 119 5.79 -7.49 7.31
C MET A 119 4.86 -6.66 6.43
N LYS A 120 4.26 -7.32 5.43
CA LYS A 120 3.25 -6.74 4.56
C LYS A 120 2.02 -7.61 4.50
N ILE A 121 0.86 -6.99 4.34
CA ILE A 121 -0.38 -7.68 4.00
C ILE A 121 -0.92 -7.11 2.70
N TYR A 122 -1.52 -7.99 1.88
CA TYR A 122 -2.21 -7.61 0.65
C TYR A 122 -3.65 -8.09 0.70
N CYS A 123 -4.56 -7.16 0.46
CA CYS A 123 -5.98 -7.38 0.57
C CYS A 123 -6.50 -8.22 -0.59
N GLN A 124 -7.23 -9.31 -0.28
CA GLN A 124 -7.83 -10.19 -1.29
C GLN A 124 -9.36 -9.98 -1.40
N SER A 125 -10.02 -9.52 -0.34
CA SER A 125 -11.48 -9.42 -0.29
C SER A 125 -11.96 -8.20 0.49
N GLN A 126 -13.26 -7.88 0.40
CA GLN A 126 -13.86 -6.82 1.21
C GLN A 126 -13.75 -7.06 2.73
N LYS A 127 -13.72 -8.32 3.15
CA LYS A 127 -13.45 -8.67 4.55
C LYS A 127 -12.00 -8.37 4.91
N GLY A 128 -11.06 -8.70 4.01
CA GLY A 128 -9.65 -8.37 4.15
C GLY A 128 -9.42 -6.87 4.26
N LEU A 129 -10.09 -6.06 3.45
CA LEU A 129 -10.00 -4.59 3.52
C LEU A 129 -10.44 -4.06 4.90
N ARG A 130 -11.58 -4.56 5.41
CA ARG A 130 -12.04 -4.19 6.77
C ARG A 130 -11.06 -4.63 7.85
N ASN A 131 -10.46 -5.80 7.71
CA ASN A 131 -9.46 -6.31 8.64
C ASN A 131 -8.15 -5.49 8.58
N MET A 132 -7.71 -5.10 7.38
CA MET A 132 -6.55 -4.21 7.19
C MET A 132 -6.76 -2.85 7.86
N LEU A 133 -7.96 -2.25 7.73
CA LEU A 133 -8.32 -1.01 8.44
C LEU A 133 -8.31 -1.18 9.97
N ARG A 134 -8.70 -2.36 10.49
CA ARG A 134 -8.63 -2.66 11.92
C ARG A 134 -7.20 -2.82 12.40
N ILE A 135 -6.34 -3.46 11.60
CA ILE A 135 -4.89 -3.54 11.87
C ILE A 135 -4.30 -2.12 11.96
N GLN A 136 -4.60 -1.26 11.00
CA GLN A 136 -4.14 0.13 11.05
C GLN A 136 -4.63 0.85 12.31
N LYS A 137 -5.90 0.68 12.68
CA LYS A 137 -6.43 1.26 13.92
C LYS A 137 -5.68 0.74 15.15
N GLU A 138 -5.45 -0.57 15.25
CA GLU A 138 -4.72 -1.18 16.37
C GLU A 138 -3.30 -0.62 16.47
N ILE A 139 -2.60 -0.45 15.36
CA ILE A 139 -1.23 0.10 15.32
C ILE A 139 -1.20 1.59 15.67
N MET A 140 -2.06 2.39 15.05
CA MET A 140 -1.95 3.85 15.08
C MET A 140 -2.74 4.51 16.22
N VAL A 141 -3.73 3.81 16.78
CA VAL A 141 -4.62 4.38 17.82
C VAL A 141 -4.48 3.62 19.12
N ASP A 142 -4.49 2.28 19.07
CA ASP A 142 -4.56 1.47 20.28
C ASP A 142 -3.16 1.11 20.82
N SER A 143 -2.13 1.04 19.94
CA SER A 143 -0.75 0.74 20.32
C SER A 143 0.03 1.98 20.76
N GLN A 144 0.87 1.84 21.80
CA GLN A 144 1.75 2.92 22.27
C GLN A 144 3.05 3.06 21.45
N ASN A 145 3.46 1.99 20.76
CA ASN A 145 4.77 1.90 20.08
C ASN A 145 4.67 1.73 18.56
N THR A 146 3.48 1.94 17.98
CA THR A 146 3.19 1.78 16.54
C THR A 146 3.56 0.40 15.97
N CYS A 147 3.53 -0.63 16.80
CA CYS A 147 3.75 -2.02 16.40
C CYS A 147 2.46 -2.84 16.58
N LEU A 148 2.33 -3.89 15.79
CA LEU A 148 1.24 -4.86 15.91
C LEU A 148 1.71 -6.07 16.72
N SER A 149 0.87 -6.56 17.61
CA SER A 149 1.12 -7.81 18.33
C SER A 149 0.76 -9.03 17.46
N LEU A 150 1.38 -10.19 17.72
CA LEU A 150 1.02 -11.43 17.02
C LEU A 150 -0.47 -11.80 17.18
N PRO A 151 -1.09 -11.72 18.39
CA PRO A 151 -2.52 -11.96 18.51
C PRO A 151 -3.39 -10.98 17.71
N GLY A 152 -2.98 -9.70 17.61
CA GLY A 152 -3.64 -8.68 16.78
C GLY A 152 -3.59 -9.03 15.31
N LEU A 153 -2.42 -9.45 14.81
CA LEU A 153 -2.23 -9.90 13.45
C LEU A 153 -3.13 -11.08 13.10
N LEU A 154 -3.10 -12.13 13.92
CA LEU A 154 -3.88 -13.36 13.67
C LEU A 154 -5.39 -13.12 13.71
N ARG A 155 -5.86 -12.22 14.59
CA ARG A 155 -7.29 -11.85 14.71
C ARG A 155 -7.85 -11.23 13.44
N HIS A 156 -7.01 -10.52 12.68
CA HIS A 156 -7.41 -9.75 11.50
C HIS A 156 -6.82 -10.31 10.20
N ALA A 157 -6.41 -11.57 10.19
CA ALA A 157 -5.75 -12.20 9.04
C ALA A 157 -6.68 -12.51 7.87
N GLU A 158 -7.93 -12.93 8.14
CA GLU A 158 -8.87 -13.44 7.14
C GLU A 158 -9.12 -12.45 5.99
N GLY A 159 -9.08 -12.96 4.76
CA GLY A 159 -9.25 -12.20 3.53
C GLY A 159 -8.01 -11.44 3.09
N ASN A 160 -6.85 -11.72 3.70
CA ASN A 160 -5.56 -11.13 3.40
C ASN A 160 -4.49 -12.18 3.13
N VAL A 161 -3.50 -11.80 2.34
CA VAL A 161 -2.24 -12.53 2.14
C VAL A 161 -1.17 -11.86 2.99
N LEU A 162 -0.38 -12.65 3.71
CA LEU A 162 0.77 -12.18 4.47
C LEU A 162 2.05 -12.33 3.65
N VAL A 163 2.89 -11.32 3.68
CA VAL A 163 4.25 -11.37 3.14
C VAL A 163 5.24 -11.09 4.27
N LEU A 164 6.02 -12.08 4.60
CA LEU A 164 7.11 -11.96 5.56
C LEU A 164 8.21 -11.09 4.95
N GLY A 165 8.63 -10.07 5.68
CA GLY A 165 9.73 -9.21 5.26
C GLY A 165 11.07 -9.95 5.22
N LYS A 166 12.04 -9.38 4.53
CA LYS A 166 13.39 -9.95 4.32
C LYS A 166 14.11 -10.38 5.60
N LEU A 167 13.89 -9.65 6.71
CA LEU A 167 14.49 -9.97 8.00
C LEU A 167 13.72 -11.03 8.80
N SER A 168 12.52 -11.39 8.36
CA SER A 168 11.67 -12.37 9.04
C SER A 168 12.29 -13.76 9.06
N SER A 169 13.12 -14.11 8.06
CA SER A 169 13.84 -15.38 8.02
C SER A 169 14.75 -15.57 9.23
N TYR A 170 15.47 -14.53 9.64
CA TYR A 170 16.31 -14.56 10.83
C TYR A 170 15.49 -14.79 12.11
N TRP A 171 14.34 -14.14 12.20
CA TRP A 171 13.44 -14.29 13.32
C TRP A 171 12.74 -15.67 13.34
N MET A 172 12.30 -16.18 12.18
CA MET A 172 11.63 -17.49 12.06
C MET A 172 12.54 -18.68 12.38
N VAL A 173 13.85 -18.54 12.20
CA VAL A 173 14.81 -19.56 12.66
C VAL A 173 14.76 -19.72 14.19
N LYS A 174 14.49 -18.64 14.92
CA LYS A 174 14.38 -18.66 16.38
C LYS A 174 13.00 -19.13 16.89
N SER A 175 11.95 -18.94 16.12
CA SER A 175 10.55 -19.17 16.54
C SER A 175 9.70 -19.75 15.39
N PRO A 176 10.02 -20.98 14.91
CA PRO A 176 9.37 -21.57 13.74
C PRO A 176 7.88 -21.89 13.98
N GLU A 177 7.46 -22.08 15.23
CA GLU A 177 6.07 -22.39 15.59
C GLU A 177 5.10 -21.26 15.23
N ILE A 178 5.58 -20.02 15.14
CA ILE A 178 4.75 -18.86 14.80
C ILE A 178 4.30 -18.94 13.34
N LEU A 179 5.12 -19.49 12.48
CA LEU A 179 4.81 -19.66 11.08
C LEU A 179 3.56 -20.50 10.85
N TYR A 180 3.41 -21.61 11.59
CA TYR A 180 2.19 -22.44 11.49
C TYR A 180 0.93 -21.67 11.85
N SER A 181 1.02 -20.82 12.87
CA SER A 181 -0.11 -19.96 13.25
C SER A 181 -0.48 -18.97 12.16
N MET A 182 0.51 -18.42 11.45
CA MET A 182 0.29 -17.50 10.33
C MET A 182 -0.28 -18.22 9.12
N GLU A 183 0.23 -19.42 8.77
CA GLU A 183 -0.28 -20.20 7.64
C GLU A 183 -1.73 -20.67 7.83
N LEU A 184 -2.13 -20.94 9.08
CA LEU A 184 -3.52 -21.30 9.39
C LEU A 184 -4.47 -20.10 9.35
N ALA A 185 -3.99 -18.89 9.61
CA ALA A 185 -4.81 -17.70 9.73
C ALA A 185 -4.99 -16.93 8.41
N PHE A 186 -3.97 -16.92 7.56
CA PHE A 186 -3.96 -16.17 6.30
C PHE A 186 -4.35 -17.04 5.10
N GLU A 187 -4.87 -16.42 4.05
CA GLU A 187 -5.14 -17.10 2.76
C GLU A 187 -3.89 -17.75 2.16
N LYS A 188 -2.75 -17.09 2.32
CA LYS A 188 -1.41 -17.58 1.96
C LYS A 188 -0.35 -16.74 2.66
N VAL A 189 0.78 -17.37 2.96
CA VAL A 189 1.98 -16.71 3.46
C VAL A 189 3.07 -16.80 2.40
N TYR A 190 3.71 -15.68 2.11
CA TYR A 190 4.86 -15.57 1.20
C TYR A 190 6.06 -14.97 1.93
N TYR A 191 7.22 -15.13 1.33
CA TYR A 191 8.46 -14.52 1.78
C TYR A 191 8.95 -13.50 0.74
N GLN A 192 9.20 -12.27 1.17
CA GLN A 192 9.71 -11.20 0.31
C GLN A 192 11.18 -11.41 0.00
N VAL A 193 11.50 -11.44 -1.28
CA VAL A 193 12.88 -11.34 -1.77
C VAL A 193 13.13 -9.91 -2.22
N ASP A 194 14.01 -9.21 -1.50
CA ASP A 194 14.42 -7.83 -1.79
C ASP A 194 15.92 -7.66 -1.47
N LEU A 195 16.62 -7.01 -2.38
CA LEU A 195 18.06 -6.76 -2.28
C LEU A 195 18.45 -5.30 -2.15
N GLY A 196 17.48 -4.38 -2.21
CA GLY A 196 17.80 -2.95 -2.20
C GLY A 196 18.64 -2.53 -1.00
N GLU A 197 18.37 -3.05 0.18
CA GLU A 197 19.16 -2.78 1.38
C GLU A 197 20.49 -3.52 1.42
N TYR A 198 20.58 -4.70 0.82
CA TYR A 198 21.83 -5.44 0.72
C TYR A 198 22.88 -4.66 -0.06
N LYS A 199 22.52 -4.14 -1.25
CA LYS A 199 23.42 -3.28 -2.05
C LYS A 199 23.85 -2.02 -1.31
N ALA A 200 23.05 -1.51 -0.38
CA ALA A 200 23.39 -0.38 0.46
C ALA A 200 24.27 -0.76 1.68
N GLU A 201 24.69 -2.01 1.79
CA GLU A 201 25.45 -2.51 2.94
C GLU A 201 24.72 -2.30 4.28
N ARG A 202 23.40 -2.34 4.27
CA ARG A 202 22.56 -2.16 5.45
C ARG A 202 22.17 -3.45 6.13
N ILE A 203 22.27 -4.56 5.40
CA ILE A 203 21.99 -5.90 5.93
C ILE A 203 23.29 -6.51 6.39
N ASP A 204 23.31 -6.95 7.64
CA ASP A 204 24.39 -7.72 8.19
C ASP A 204 24.58 -9.03 7.38
N VAL A 205 25.83 -9.41 7.15
CA VAL A 205 26.20 -10.67 6.46
C VAL A 205 25.58 -11.89 7.14
N GLU A 206 25.42 -11.87 8.47
CA GLU A 206 24.79 -12.96 9.21
C GLU A 206 23.29 -13.07 8.90
N VAL A 207 22.59 -11.95 8.76
CA VAL A 207 21.18 -11.92 8.38
C VAL A 207 20.98 -12.43 6.95
N LEU A 208 21.86 -12.06 6.03
CA LEU A 208 21.84 -12.58 4.66
C LEU A 208 22.05 -14.10 4.64
N LYS A 209 23.02 -14.61 5.39
CA LYS A 209 23.27 -16.05 5.52
C LYS A 209 22.07 -16.77 6.13
N ALA A 210 21.42 -16.18 7.15
CA ALA A 210 20.22 -16.73 7.73
C ALA A 210 19.06 -16.79 6.72
N ALA A 211 18.89 -15.77 5.89
CA ALA A 211 17.90 -15.75 4.81
C ALA A 211 18.17 -16.86 3.79
N GLN A 212 19.41 -17.00 3.33
CA GLN A 212 19.81 -18.06 2.41
C GLN A 212 19.61 -19.45 3.01
N THR A 213 19.98 -19.64 4.29
CA THR A 213 19.78 -20.90 5.02
C THR A 213 18.29 -21.22 5.17
N PHE A 214 17.47 -20.23 5.47
CA PHE A 214 16.01 -20.37 5.55
C PHE A 214 15.45 -20.88 4.23
N PHE A 215 15.79 -20.26 3.10
CA PHE A 215 15.38 -20.70 1.78
C PHE A 215 15.84 -22.13 1.50
N SER A 216 17.10 -22.44 1.74
CA SER A 216 17.67 -23.77 1.51
C SER A 216 16.97 -24.86 2.33
N ASN A 217 16.71 -24.61 3.60
CA ASN A 217 16.05 -25.56 4.49
C ASN A 217 14.60 -25.82 4.09
N PHE A 218 13.85 -24.77 3.74
CA PHE A 218 12.46 -24.91 3.32
C PHE A 218 12.32 -25.51 1.91
N TYR A 219 13.29 -25.27 1.04
CA TYR A 219 13.32 -25.89 -0.29
C TYR A 219 13.65 -27.37 -0.24
N THR A 220 14.66 -27.75 0.56
CA THR A 220 15.15 -29.16 0.64
C THR A 220 14.21 -30.05 1.41
N GLN A 221 13.49 -29.58 2.39
CA GLN A 221 12.63 -30.41 3.25
C GLN A 221 11.37 -30.94 2.57
N GLN A 222 10.98 -30.44 1.41
CA GLN A 222 9.73 -30.78 0.77
C GLN A 222 9.82 -31.19 -0.72
N ASN A 223 10.85 -31.95 -1.09
CA ASN A 223 11.00 -32.48 -2.46
C ASN A 223 10.86 -31.40 -3.56
N GLY A 224 11.50 -30.24 -3.37
CA GLY A 224 11.45 -29.14 -4.33
C GLY A 224 10.22 -28.22 -4.19
N THR A 225 9.43 -28.36 -3.12
CA THR A 225 8.37 -27.41 -2.79
C THR A 225 8.75 -26.55 -1.60
N PHE A 226 8.56 -25.23 -1.72
CA PHE A 226 8.71 -24.34 -0.58
C PHE A 226 7.52 -24.50 0.37
N LEU A 227 7.77 -24.54 1.65
CA LEU A 227 6.72 -24.41 2.67
C LEU A 227 6.14 -23.01 2.59
N ILE A 228 7.01 -21.97 2.55
CA ILE A 228 6.66 -20.58 2.29
C ILE A 228 7.21 -20.21 0.94
N GLU A 229 6.32 -19.80 0.04
CA GLU A 229 6.70 -19.46 -1.31
C GLU A 229 7.40 -18.10 -1.36
N PRO A 230 8.50 -17.96 -2.12
CA PRO A 230 9.14 -16.68 -2.36
C PRO A 230 8.27 -15.82 -3.27
N VAL A 231 8.28 -14.50 -3.07
CA VAL A 231 7.60 -13.53 -3.92
C VAL A 231 8.51 -12.38 -4.28
N LEU A 232 8.47 -11.94 -5.54
CA LEU A 232 9.24 -10.81 -6.05
C LEU A 232 8.62 -9.50 -5.58
N ILE A 233 9.07 -8.97 -4.48
CA ILE A 233 8.69 -7.64 -4.01
C ILE A 233 9.97 -6.86 -3.69
N CYS A 234 10.17 -5.74 -4.36
CA CYS A 234 11.16 -4.74 -4.03
C CYS A 234 10.45 -3.52 -3.46
N ASP A 235 10.90 -3.00 -2.34
CA ASP A 235 10.38 -1.76 -1.79
C ASP A 235 10.83 -0.58 -2.66
N ASN A 236 9.89 0.06 -3.32
CA ASN A 236 10.13 1.13 -4.28
C ASN A 236 9.71 2.48 -3.68
N TYR A 237 10.67 3.35 -3.43
CA TYR A 237 10.44 4.68 -2.87
C TYR A 237 10.54 5.80 -3.90
N TYR A 238 11.06 5.51 -5.09
CA TYR A 238 11.24 6.46 -6.19
C TYR A 238 11.13 5.73 -7.55
N LEU A 239 10.83 6.50 -8.59
CA LEU A 239 10.49 5.96 -9.91
C LEU A 239 11.68 5.43 -10.69
N ASP A 240 12.74 6.21 -10.76
CA ASP A 240 13.95 5.91 -11.53
C ASP A 240 15.18 5.88 -10.63
N LYS A 241 16.21 5.19 -11.07
CA LYS A 241 17.49 5.08 -10.34
C LYS A 241 18.09 6.43 -9.99
N ASP A 242 18.01 7.40 -10.90
CA ASP A 242 18.53 8.76 -10.70
C ASP A 242 17.77 9.55 -9.63
N ASP A 243 16.55 9.11 -9.28
CA ASP A 243 15.70 9.73 -8.25
C ASP A 243 16.07 9.30 -6.82
N ALA A 244 17.04 8.40 -6.64
CA ALA A 244 17.55 7.98 -5.33
C ALA A 244 17.96 9.16 -4.43
N ARG A 245 18.48 10.25 -5.03
CA ARG A 245 18.81 11.50 -4.35
C ARG A 245 17.60 12.13 -3.63
N ASN A 246 16.38 11.97 -4.16
CA ASN A 246 15.16 12.50 -3.55
C ASN A 246 14.91 11.82 -2.22
N LYS A 247 15.12 10.50 -2.16
CA LYS A 247 15.01 9.73 -0.92
C LYS A 247 16.05 10.16 0.12
N ILE A 248 17.28 10.47 -0.30
CA ILE A 248 18.32 11.00 0.59
C ILE A 248 17.89 12.34 1.21
N ILE A 249 17.29 13.24 0.40
CA ILE A 249 16.78 14.52 0.88
C ILE A 249 15.64 14.32 1.87
N LEU A 250 14.67 13.45 1.55
CA LEU A 250 13.55 13.12 2.44
C LEU A 250 14.04 12.55 3.78
N ASN A 251 15.00 11.62 3.75
CA ASN A 251 15.61 11.05 4.95
C ASN A 251 16.30 12.14 5.79
N LYS A 252 17.00 13.08 5.14
CA LYS A 252 17.65 14.21 5.84
C LYS A 252 16.62 15.12 6.52
N ILE A 253 15.50 15.39 5.87
CA ILE A 253 14.41 16.19 6.46
C ILE A 253 13.81 15.45 7.67
N ALA A 254 13.60 14.13 7.55
CA ALA A 254 12.98 13.32 8.59
C ALA A 254 13.84 13.15 9.84
N SER A 255 15.14 12.92 9.68
CA SER A 255 16.04 12.51 10.78
C SER A 255 17.16 13.54 11.08
N GLY A 256 17.26 14.63 10.30
CA GLY A 256 18.35 15.60 10.44
C GLY A 256 19.71 15.12 9.91
N ALA A 257 19.83 13.84 9.54
CA ALA A 257 21.06 13.23 9.03
C ALA A 257 20.84 12.63 7.64
N ALA A 258 21.83 12.80 6.76
CA ALA A 258 21.83 12.09 5.47
C ALA A 258 22.37 10.68 5.68
N HIS A 259 21.48 9.69 5.60
CA HIS A 259 21.88 8.30 5.60
C HIS A 259 22.29 7.86 4.19
N LYS A 260 23.29 6.95 4.10
CA LYS A 260 23.61 6.29 2.83
C LYS A 260 22.35 5.56 2.36
N GLN A 261 21.88 5.88 1.16
CA GLN A 261 20.68 5.30 0.57
C GLN A 261 21.07 4.39 -0.57
N SER A 262 20.37 3.26 -0.68
CA SER A 262 20.44 2.39 -1.85
C SER A 262 19.91 3.14 -3.08
N ASP A 263 20.59 2.99 -4.20
CA ASP A 263 20.13 3.42 -5.52
C ASP A 263 19.29 2.33 -6.24
N ASP A 264 18.92 1.27 -5.51
CA ASP A 264 18.29 0.06 -6.03
C ASP A 264 16.81 -0.09 -5.66
N GLN A 265 16.21 0.91 -4.98
CA GLN A 265 14.80 0.91 -4.55
C GLN A 265 13.91 1.71 -5.50
N TYR A 266 14.14 1.58 -6.81
CA TYR A 266 13.32 2.19 -7.85
C TYR A 266 12.40 1.16 -8.52
N PHE A 267 11.47 1.65 -9.34
CA PHE A 267 10.56 0.78 -10.09
C PHE A 267 11.29 0.11 -11.25
N LYS A 268 11.77 -1.10 -11.03
CA LYS A 268 12.52 -1.92 -11.99
C LYS A 268 11.59 -2.60 -13.00
N ASP A 269 12.13 -2.87 -14.18
CA ASP A 269 11.55 -3.83 -15.12
C ASP A 269 11.99 -5.29 -14.78
N ALA A 270 11.52 -6.26 -15.58
CA ALA A 270 11.81 -7.67 -15.35
C ALA A 270 13.30 -8.01 -15.45
N ASP A 271 13.99 -7.42 -16.45
CA ASP A 271 15.43 -7.65 -16.66
C ASP A 271 16.27 -7.14 -15.47
N GLU A 272 15.92 -5.93 -14.99
CA GLU A 272 16.59 -5.30 -13.85
C GLU A 272 16.37 -6.11 -12.56
N HIS A 273 15.19 -6.68 -12.38
CA HIS A 273 14.91 -7.59 -11.25
C HIS A 273 15.68 -8.91 -11.41
N TYR A 274 15.73 -9.48 -12.61
CA TYR A 274 16.46 -10.71 -12.87
C TYR A 274 17.96 -10.57 -12.59
N ASP A 275 18.56 -9.46 -13.03
CA ASP A 275 19.97 -9.15 -12.78
C ASP A 275 20.27 -9.06 -11.27
N VAL A 276 19.34 -8.51 -10.48
CA VAL A 276 19.45 -8.43 -9.03
C VAL A 276 19.35 -9.80 -8.39
N ILE A 277 18.36 -10.61 -8.77
CA ILE A 277 18.16 -11.97 -8.22
C ILE A 277 19.31 -12.89 -8.59
N SER A 278 19.84 -12.81 -9.80
CA SER A 278 20.98 -13.63 -10.25
C SER A 278 22.28 -13.33 -9.48
N THR A 279 22.41 -12.14 -8.88
CA THR A 279 23.53 -11.83 -7.99
C THR A 279 23.35 -12.32 -6.56
N LEU A 280 22.10 -12.55 -6.12
CA LEU A 280 21.80 -13.01 -4.77
C LEU A 280 21.94 -14.51 -4.62
N PHE A 281 21.44 -15.26 -5.60
CA PHE A 281 21.39 -16.71 -5.54
C PHE A 281 22.52 -17.30 -6.38
N ASP A 282 23.25 -18.26 -5.79
CA ASP A 282 24.33 -18.97 -6.48
C ASP A 282 23.76 -19.96 -7.51
N ALA A 283 24.04 -19.71 -8.79
CA ALA A 283 23.60 -20.56 -9.89
C ALA A 283 24.11 -22.03 -9.81
N SER A 284 25.13 -22.31 -8.99
CA SER A 284 25.57 -23.69 -8.73
C SER A 284 24.59 -24.48 -7.85
N HIS A 285 23.76 -23.80 -7.07
CA HIS A 285 22.82 -24.41 -6.12
C HIS A 285 21.35 -24.16 -6.52
N TRP A 286 21.07 -23.15 -7.36
CA TRP A 286 19.73 -22.72 -7.71
C TRP A 286 19.55 -22.64 -9.22
N ASP A 287 18.43 -23.14 -9.72
CA ASP A 287 17.92 -22.79 -11.03
C ASP A 287 17.30 -21.38 -10.95
N ILE A 288 18.12 -20.38 -11.29
CA ILE A 288 17.76 -18.95 -11.16
C ILE A 288 16.55 -18.60 -12.03
N GLU A 289 16.48 -19.12 -13.25
CA GLU A 289 15.37 -18.88 -14.19
C GLU A 289 14.04 -19.38 -13.60
N SER A 290 14.00 -20.64 -13.21
CA SER A 290 12.81 -21.25 -12.61
C SER A 290 12.41 -20.58 -11.29
N LEU A 291 13.38 -20.19 -10.46
CA LEU A 291 13.14 -19.46 -9.20
C LEU A 291 12.53 -18.07 -9.49
N PHE A 292 13.09 -17.34 -10.45
CA PHE A 292 12.60 -16.02 -10.85
C PHE A 292 11.18 -16.08 -11.40
N GLU A 293 10.90 -16.98 -12.33
CA GLU A 293 9.57 -17.21 -12.87
C GLU A 293 8.55 -17.52 -11.77
N ARG A 294 8.93 -18.36 -10.82
CA ARG A 294 8.11 -18.73 -9.67
C ARG A 294 7.79 -17.51 -8.80
N MET A 295 8.78 -16.69 -8.46
CA MET A 295 8.60 -15.46 -7.68
C MET A 295 7.71 -14.45 -8.40
N CYS A 296 7.88 -14.26 -9.71
CA CYS A 296 7.04 -13.41 -10.54
C CYS A 296 5.59 -13.91 -10.57
N SER A 297 5.39 -15.21 -10.77
CA SER A 297 4.05 -15.81 -10.81
C SER A 297 3.25 -15.59 -9.54
N HIS A 298 3.92 -15.53 -8.38
CA HIS A 298 3.25 -15.27 -7.10
C HIS A 298 2.73 -13.83 -7.00
N THR A 299 3.41 -12.84 -7.59
CA THR A 299 2.89 -11.48 -7.66
C THR A 299 1.60 -11.41 -8.48
N VAL A 300 1.54 -12.16 -9.58
CA VAL A 300 0.34 -12.26 -10.44
C VAL A 300 -0.80 -12.94 -9.68
N LYS A 301 -0.52 -14.06 -8.98
CA LYS A 301 -1.53 -14.76 -8.16
C LYS A 301 -2.13 -13.88 -7.06
N ILE A 302 -1.30 -13.05 -6.40
CA ILE A 302 -1.77 -12.08 -5.42
C ILE A 302 -2.69 -11.05 -6.11
N ALA A 303 -2.28 -10.54 -7.27
CA ALA A 303 -3.05 -9.55 -8.02
C ALA A 303 -4.39 -10.09 -8.55
N GLU A 304 -4.42 -11.32 -9.03
CA GLU A 304 -5.63 -11.95 -9.57
C GLU A 304 -6.73 -12.13 -8.52
N LYS A 305 -6.34 -12.43 -7.29
CA LYS A 305 -7.27 -12.62 -6.17
C LYS A 305 -7.69 -11.32 -5.49
N ALA A 306 -6.99 -10.20 -5.73
CA ALA A 306 -7.28 -8.91 -5.12
C ALA A 306 -8.52 -8.28 -5.77
N VAL A 307 -9.68 -8.41 -5.11
CA VAL A 307 -10.98 -7.88 -5.58
C VAL A 307 -11.55 -6.79 -4.68
N ALA A 308 -10.85 -6.42 -3.61
CA ALA A 308 -11.29 -5.38 -2.69
C ALA A 308 -11.30 -4.00 -3.35
N HIS A 309 -12.32 -3.22 -3.06
CA HIS A 309 -12.48 -1.85 -3.56
C HIS A 309 -13.26 -0.99 -2.58
N TYR A 310 -13.13 0.32 -2.69
CA TYR A 310 -13.99 1.28 -2.01
C TYR A 310 -15.22 1.57 -2.87
N GLU A 311 -16.40 1.56 -2.26
CA GLU A 311 -17.61 2.06 -2.91
C GLU A 311 -17.56 3.59 -2.95
N THR A 312 -17.57 4.17 -4.16
CA THR A 312 -17.46 5.63 -4.36
C THR A 312 -18.73 6.26 -4.91
N ASP A 313 -19.70 5.46 -5.28
CA ASP A 313 -20.97 5.82 -5.94
C ASP A 313 -22.09 6.07 -4.93
N ARG A 314 -21.83 5.93 -3.65
CA ARG A 314 -22.79 6.16 -2.58
C ARG A 314 -22.27 7.13 -1.56
N ASN A 315 -23.14 8.05 -1.16
CA ASN A 315 -22.89 8.89 0.00
C ASN A 315 -23.29 8.13 1.26
N PHE A 316 -22.31 7.77 2.08
CA PHE A 316 -22.54 7.14 3.38
C PHE A 316 -22.71 8.21 4.45
N MET A 317 -23.96 8.45 4.84
CA MET A 317 -24.23 9.33 5.98
C MET A 317 -23.96 8.58 7.29
N PRO A 318 -23.16 9.15 8.20
CA PRO A 318 -22.93 8.57 9.52
C PRO A 318 -24.26 8.40 10.26
N GLN A 319 -24.46 7.25 10.88
CA GLN A 319 -25.62 7.01 11.72
C GLN A 319 -25.18 6.82 13.16
N TYR A 320 -25.80 7.56 14.06
CA TYR A 320 -25.57 7.38 15.49
C TYR A 320 -26.24 6.09 15.97
N ASP A 321 -25.47 5.20 16.59
CA ASP A 321 -25.99 3.97 17.18
C ASP A 321 -26.42 4.23 18.63
N MET A 322 -27.73 4.30 18.84
CA MET A 322 -28.33 4.53 20.14
C MET A 322 -28.01 3.35 21.10
N THR A 323 -27.58 3.70 22.30
CA THR A 323 -27.48 2.74 23.39
C THR A 323 -28.83 2.15 23.77
N PRO A 324 -28.88 0.99 24.46
CA PRO A 324 -30.15 0.43 24.97
C PRO A 324 -30.94 1.41 25.85
N GLN A 325 -30.26 2.17 26.69
CA GLN A 325 -30.84 3.18 27.57
C GLN A 325 -31.44 4.36 26.80
N GLU A 326 -30.77 4.84 25.76
CA GLU A 326 -31.26 5.89 24.89
C GLU A 326 -32.48 5.44 24.06
N LYS A 327 -32.46 4.18 23.60
CA LYS A 327 -33.61 3.60 22.89
C LYS A 327 -34.82 3.52 23.79
N GLU A 328 -34.67 3.11 25.04
CA GLU A 328 -35.73 3.08 26.03
C GLU A 328 -36.28 4.48 26.32
N LYS A 329 -35.38 5.46 26.52
CA LYS A 329 -35.75 6.84 26.87
C LYS A 329 -36.41 7.60 25.72
N TYR A 330 -35.88 7.47 24.52
CA TYR A 330 -36.27 8.33 23.38
C TYR A 330 -37.00 7.59 22.27
N GLY A 331 -36.94 6.27 22.22
CA GLY A 331 -37.55 5.42 21.20
C GLY A 331 -36.79 5.38 19.89
N ASN A 332 -36.45 6.50 19.29
CA ASN A 332 -35.69 6.56 18.05
C ASN A 332 -34.77 7.79 17.96
N ARG A 333 -33.83 7.77 17.01
CA ARG A 333 -32.81 8.83 16.81
C ARG A 333 -33.40 10.21 16.61
N ARG A 334 -34.47 10.33 15.83
CA ARG A 334 -35.12 11.62 15.55
C ARG A 334 -35.73 12.22 16.81
N LYS A 335 -36.43 11.42 17.58
CA LYS A 335 -37.01 11.87 18.87
C LYS A 335 -35.93 12.26 19.86
N MET A 336 -34.85 11.50 19.93
CA MET A 336 -33.69 11.82 20.76
C MET A 336 -33.10 13.17 20.34
N PHE A 337 -32.84 13.37 19.05
CA PHE A 337 -32.28 14.61 18.51
C PHE A 337 -33.14 15.82 18.89
N LEU A 338 -34.45 15.75 18.64
CA LEU A 338 -35.37 16.84 18.98
C LEU A 338 -35.45 17.09 20.49
N ALA A 339 -35.46 16.05 21.31
CA ALA A 339 -35.48 16.20 22.77
C ALA A 339 -34.19 16.87 23.30
N LEU A 340 -33.03 16.52 22.77
CA LEU A 340 -31.77 17.16 23.13
C LEU A 340 -31.69 18.61 22.67
N LEU A 341 -32.29 18.94 21.51
CA LEU A 341 -32.39 20.31 21.05
C LEU A 341 -33.28 21.17 21.95
N GLU A 342 -34.44 20.64 22.37
CA GLU A 342 -35.33 21.36 23.30
C GLU A 342 -34.66 21.57 24.68
N GLU A 343 -33.96 20.56 25.18
CA GLU A 343 -33.19 20.65 26.41
C GLU A 343 -32.09 21.71 26.30
N GLY A 344 -31.35 21.73 25.18
CA GLY A 344 -30.31 22.72 24.91
C GLY A 344 -30.90 24.13 24.77
N PHE A 345 -32.02 24.26 24.03
CA PHE A 345 -32.71 25.52 23.83
C PHE A 345 -33.11 26.14 25.18
N SER A 346 -33.74 25.37 26.05
CA SER A 346 -34.18 25.80 27.38
C SER A 346 -33.06 26.28 28.28
N LYS A 347 -31.87 25.66 28.14
CA LYS A 347 -30.69 25.96 28.97
C LYS A 347 -29.86 27.12 28.47
N LEU A 348 -29.79 27.32 27.15
CA LEU A 348 -28.81 28.22 26.53
C LEU A 348 -29.40 29.51 26.02
N VAL A 349 -30.72 29.56 25.74
CA VAL A 349 -31.37 30.76 25.18
C VAL A 349 -31.88 31.66 26.30
N PRO A 350 -31.43 32.96 26.35
CA PRO A 350 -31.85 33.89 27.36
C PRO A 350 -33.38 34.14 27.32
N GLU A 351 -33.96 34.39 28.49
CA GLU A 351 -35.34 34.85 28.59
C GLU A 351 -35.52 36.19 27.83
N GLY A 352 -36.55 36.29 26.98
CA GLY A 352 -36.80 37.46 26.13
C GLY A 352 -36.26 37.38 24.70
N GLN A 353 -35.42 36.43 24.37
CA GLN A 353 -34.95 36.20 22.98
C GLN A 353 -35.47 34.89 22.40
N GLN A 354 -36.31 34.17 23.10
CA GLN A 354 -36.75 32.83 22.75
C GLN A 354 -37.49 32.78 21.41
N ASP A 355 -38.28 33.78 21.05
CA ASP A 355 -39.02 33.77 19.79
C ASP A 355 -38.11 33.87 18.56
N GLU A 356 -37.07 34.70 18.63
CA GLU A 356 -36.09 34.85 17.56
C GLU A 356 -35.24 33.59 17.38
N TYR A 357 -34.72 33.08 18.49
CA TYR A 357 -33.90 31.84 18.45
C TYR A 357 -34.74 30.62 18.07
N ARG A 358 -36.02 30.57 18.42
CA ARG A 358 -36.93 29.49 18.01
C ARG A 358 -37.08 29.45 16.49
N LYS A 359 -37.37 30.60 15.86
CA LYS A 359 -37.47 30.68 14.40
C LYS A 359 -36.19 30.21 13.71
N ARG A 360 -35.04 30.59 14.25
CA ARG A 360 -33.74 30.15 13.73
C ARG A 360 -33.51 28.64 13.93
N LEU A 361 -33.83 28.11 15.11
CA LEU A 361 -33.73 26.68 15.42
C LEU A 361 -34.61 25.84 14.47
N ASP A 362 -35.86 26.23 14.28
CA ASP A 362 -36.78 25.51 13.40
C ASP A 362 -36.29 25.52 11.95
N TYR A 363 -35.73 26.64 11.48
CA TYR A 363 -35.08 26.72 10.17
C TYR A 363 -33.85 25.78 10.06
N GLU A 364 -32.95 25.76 11.03
CA GLU A 364 -31.79 24.90 11.01
C GLU A 364 -32.16 23.40 11.08
N VAL A 365 -33.15 23.05 11.89
CA VAL A 365 -33.72 21.69 11.94
C VAL A 365 -34.32 21.29 10.59
N TYR A 366 -35.05 22.20 9.95
CA TYR A 366 -35.58 21.96 8.60
C TYR A 366 -34.44 21.67 7.59
N ILE A 367 -33.39 22.50 7.56
CA ILE A 367 -32.26 22.33 6.66
C ILE A 367 -31.54 21.01 6.94
N LEU A 368 -31.26 20.67 8.21
CA LEU A 368 -30.63 19.40 8.58
C LEU A 368 -31.48 18.21 8.14
N CYS A 369 -32.80 18.28 8.27
CA CYS A 369 -33.68 17.21 7.80
C CYS A 369 -33.71 17.08 6.27
N LEU A 370 -33.57 18.18 5.53
CA LEU A 370 -33.49 18.16 4.05
C LEU A 370 -32.20 17.49 3.56
N LEU A 371 -31.07 17.72 4.24
CA LEU A 371 -29.79 17.08 3.90
C LEU A 371 -29.84 15.55 3.97
N TYR A 372 -30.75 14.99 4.78
CA TYR A 372 -30.96 13.55 4.91
C TYR A 372 -31.95 12.95 3.89
N THR A 373 -32.70 13.78 3.16
CA THR A 373 -33.81 13.34 2.31
C THR A 373 -33.64 13.66 0.82
N SER A 374 -32.70 14.53 0.46
CA SER A 374 -32.44 14.92 -0.92
C SER A 374 -31.01 14.66 -1.34
N PRO A 375 -30.76 14.18 -2.58
CA PRO A 375 -29.41 14.16 -3.13
C PRO A 375 -28.88 15.60 -3.20
N SER A 376 -27.59 15.77 -2.92
CA SER A 376 -26.91 17.06 -2.98
C SER A 376 -27.02 17.64 -4.40
N PRO A 377 -27.31 18.95 -4.58
CA PRO A 377 -27.27 19.59 -5.90
C PRO A 377 -25.87 19.60 -6.55
N ARG A 378 -24.87 19.02 -5.90
CA ARG A 378 -23.47 18.94 -6.39
C ARG A 378 -23.05 17.53 -6.84
N ASP A 379 -23.97 16.55 -6.81
CA ASP A 379 -23.73 15.18 -7.29
C ASP A 379 -24.14 15.01 -8.74
#